data_209f75bc34eca30be8fb8fab261bda89
#
_entry.id   209f75bc34eca30be8fb8fab261bda89
#
_cell.length_a   1.000
_cell.length_b   1.000
_cell.length_c   1.000
_cell.angle_alpha   90.00
_cell.angle_beta   90.00
_cell.angle_gamma   90.00
#
_symmetry.space_group_name_H-M   'P 1'
#
loop_
_entity.id
_entity.type
_entity.pdbx_description
1 polymer ?
#
loop_
_entity_poly.entity_id
_entity_poly.type
_entity_poly.pdbx_seq_one_letter_code
_entity_poly.pdbx_strand_id
1 'polypeptide(L)'
;MSTPSTSPRPGAGLSRLLLVVTGSLAARNLPFALTLLRESRPGLSIRVVLTRSAEKFVTRAALAPEADEVMADEWPDDDARARHVDWAEWAEAVVVYPMTLHFMGRLALGLADTPALLAAQCTRALVALAPALPPGGVESAAYQSHWSALSARPNVVLVPPRPGISTATGRADSWLSTLAQAIEAVDARWERHLRRDDPAEDGTGHLMMEVTPDAAGGHVWRRRPGRFSRTGFAPVDSALNGKLAGLLDSADVRLAPGEEDGGSRPHGEFPVHGESRVYRVAGAESAARILLREGPGEQLERLMRGLGRALRELHAVAPGDVSGPPRAMRRLEEWLAGRSPSATAAAAGAALADRLGAKSWDRLRSWCAEQDADPDVVLSHGAPGLGSLAVDADRDTGELLIGEDLCVAPWYHDLAWVAGELVEMRWLNDGDPQDWQRLLDALFEGYGRDLGGETNRLVAMRIALHLHDISAYVGLDASLLTTYAGFLDFLVNIDGGSPHARNS
;
A
#
# COMPACT_ATOMS: atom_id res chain seq x y z
N MET A 1 36.13 15.28 3.68
CA MET A 1 35.16 16.06 2.89
C MET A 1 34.00 15.12 2.60
N SER A 2 32.92 15.25 3.37
CA SER A 2 31.73 14.41 3.22
C SER A 2 30.94 14.87 2.01
N THR A 3 30.78 13.99 1.02
CA THR A 3 29.85 14.21 -0.09
C THR A 3 28.43 14.16 0.45
N PRO A 4 27.54 15.11 0.10
CA PRO A 4 26.16 15.07 0.52
C PRO A 4 25.46 13.87 -0.13
N SER A 5 24.84 13.04 0.68
CA SER A 5 23.87 12.03 0.26
C SER A 5 22.70 12.79 -0.39
N THR A 6 22.66 12.84 -1.71
CA THR A 6 21.50 13.37 -2.45
C THR A 6 20.44 12.29 -2.52
N SER A 7 19.45 12.37 -1.65
CA SER A 7 18.21 11.61 -1.81
C SER A 7 17.60 11.89 -3.20
N PRO A 8 17.12 10.86 -3.92
CA PRO A 8 16.50 11.05 -5.23
C PRO A 8 15.24 11.91 -5.12
N ARG A 9 15.07 12.84 -6.07
CA ARG A 9 13.91 13.74 -6.11
C ARG A 9 12.66 12.97 -6.55
N PRO A 10 11.48 13.21 -5.94
CA PRO A 10 10.21 12.66 -6.41
C PRO A 10 9.96 13.02 -7.89
N GLY A 11 9.65 12.00 -8.71
CA GLY A 11 9.45 12.16 -10.15
C GLY A 11 10.68 11.86 -11.01
N ALA A 12 11.86 11.64 -10.44
CA ALA A 12 13.01 11.12 -11.16
C ALA A 12 12.94 9.59 -11.24
N GLY A 13 13.02 9.02 -12.45
CA GLY A 13 13.16 7.58 -12.64
C GLY A 13 14.43 7.05 -11.96
N LEU A 14 14.53 5.73 -11.84
CA LEU A 14 15.71 5.03 -11.31
C LEU A 14 17.00 5.56 -12.00
N SER A 15 17.96 6.01 -11.21
CA SER A 15 19.21 6.58 -11.72
C SER A 15 20.46 5.75 -11.40
N ARG A 16 20.41 4.84 -10.40
CA ARG A 16 21.55 4.03 -9.95
C ARG A 16 21.14 2.58 -9.70
N LEU A 17 21.60 1.69 -10.57
CA LEU A 17 21.32 0.26 -10.56
C LEU A 17 22.56 -0.55 -10.18
N LEU A 18 22.47 -1.36 -9.13
CA LEU A 18 23.43 -2.41 -8.83
C LEU A 18 22.89 -3.75 -9.37
N LEU A 19 23.55 -4.32 -10.37
CA LEU A 19 23.18 -5.60 -10.97
C LEU A 19 24.08 -6.71 -10.46
N VAL A 20 23.53 -7.63 -9.70
CA VAL A 20 24.21 -8.83 -9.20
C VAL A 20 23.94 -10.00 -10.13
N VAL A 21 24.99 -10.58 -10.70
CA VAL A 21 24.91 -11.66 -11.68
C VAL A 21 25.38 -12.96 -11.08
N THR A 22 24.55 -14.00 -11.12
CA THR A 22 24.91 -15.29 -10.57
C THR A 22 25.11 -16.36 -11.65
N GLY A 23 25.69 -17.51 -11.27
CA GLY A 23 26.17 -18.54 -12.19
C GLY A 23 25.06 -19.33 -12.89
N SER A 24 24.43 -18.72 -13.87
CA SER A 24 23.44 -19.35 -14.76
C SER A 24 23.79 -19.13 -16.21
N LEU A 25 23.44 -20.07 -17.07
CA LEU A 25 23.60 -19.96 -18.52
C LEU A 25 22.91 -18.72 -19.11
N ALA A 26 21.86 -18.23 -18.47
CA ALA A 26 21.16 -16.99 -18.85
C ALA A 26 22.08 -15.74 -18.78
N ALA A 27 23.15 -15.78 -17.99
CA ALA A 27 24.12 -14.68 -17.90
C ALA A 27 24.83 -14.38 -19.22
N ARG A 28 24.94 -15.36 -20.13
CA ARG A 28 25.54 -15.18 -21.48
C ARG A 28 24.84 -14.09 -22.32
N ASN A 29 23.55 -13.86 -22.07
CA ASN A 29 22.73 -12.89 -22.82
C ASN A 29 22.80 -11.48 -22.21
N LEU A 30 23.49 -11.32 -21.08
CA LEU A 30 23.51 -10.08 -20.33
C LEU A 30 24.11 -8.89 -21.09
N PRO A 31 25.22 -9.03 -21.88
CA PRO A 31 25.74 -7.90 -22.65
C PRO A 31 24.65 -7.28 -23.54
N PHE A 32 23.94 -8.09 -24.31
CA PHE A 32 22.85 -7.60 -25.17
C PHE A 32 21.68 -6.98 -24.37
N ALA A 33 21.32 -7.60 -23.25
CA ALA A 33 20.27 -7.06 -22.39
C ALA A 33 20.65 -5.69 -21.80
N LEU A 34 21.93 -5.47 -21.46
CA LEU A 34 22.43 -4.18 -20.98
C LEU A 34 22.48 -3.12 -22.09
N THR A 35 22.85 -3.50 -23.34
CA THR A 35 22.75 -2.59 -24.49
C THR A 35 21.34 -2.03 -24.63
N LEU A 36 20.33 -2.90 -24.64
CA LEU A 36 18.91 -2.49 -24.71
C LEU A 36 18.49 -1.62 -23.52
N LEU A 37 18.98 -1.93 -22.32
CA LEU A 37 18.69 -1.15 -21.13
C LEU A 37 19.32 0.27 -21.23
N ARG A 38 20.55 0.38 -21.69
CA ARG A 38 21.22 1.66 -21.94
C ARG A 38 20.51 2.51 -22.99
N GLU A 39 20.09 1.89 -24.09
CA GLU A 39 19.34 2.58 -25.15
C GLU A 39 18.00 3.13 -24.62
N SER A 40 17.29 2.35 -23.81
CA SER A 40 16.01 2.77 -23.23
C SER A 40 16.16 3.75 -22.06
N ARG A 41 17.32 3.78 -21.39
CA ARG A 41 17.61 4.59 -20.19
C ARG A 41 19.02 5.20 -20.21
N PRO A 42 19.29 6.17 -21.06
CA PRO A 42 20.65 6.72 -21.24
C PRO A 42 21.21 7.39 -19.97
N GLY A 43 20.34 7.81 -19.03
CA GLY A 43 20.77 8.42 -17.75
C GLY A 43 20.97 7.44 -16.60
N LEU A 44 20.75 6.13 -16.79
CA LEU A 44 20.89 5.12 -15.73
C LEU A 44 22.37 4.76 -15.52
N SER A 45 22.89 4.99 -14.33
CA SER A 45 24.19 4.47 -13.91
C SER A 45 24.08 3.00 -13.51
N ILE A 46 24.92 2.15 -14.11
CA ILE A 46 24.86 0.69 -13.91
C ILE A 46 26.20 0.20 -13.37
N ARG A 47 26.18 -0.39 -12.17
CA ARG A 47 27.30 -1.17 -11.64
C ARG A 47 26.94 -2.66 -11.67
N VAL A 48 27.88 -3.48 -12.14
CA VAL A 48 27.67 -4.93 -12.24
C VAL A 48 28.60 -5.65 -11.29
N VAL A 49 28.05 -6.58 -10.49
CA VAL A 49 28.78 -7.46 -9.60
C VAL A 49 28.64 -8.90 -10.10
N LEU A 50 29.76 -9.53 -10.45
CA LEU A 50 29.80 -10.91 -10.91
C LEU A 50 30.21 -11.85 -9.79
N THR A 51 29.36 -12.83 -9.48
CA THR A 51 29.79 -13.96 -8.65
C THR A 51 30.83 -14.77 -9.40
N ARG A 52 31.74 -15.44 -8.68
CA ARG A 52 32.75 -16.34 -9.29
C ARG A 52 32.16 -17.37 -10.24
N SER A 53 30.93 -17.84 -9.97
CA SER A 53 30.24 -18.77 -10.86
C SER A 53 29.69 -18.09 -12.11
N ALA A 54 29.36 -16.81 -12.07
CA ALA A 54 28.86 -16.06 -13.23
C ALA A 54 29.97 -15.80 -14.27
N GLU A 55 31.21 -15.64 -13.84
CA GLU A 55 32.37 -15.43 -14.70
C GLU A 55 32.63 -16.61 -15.67
N LYS A 56 32.04 -17.80 -15.41
CA LYS A 56 32.06 -18.93 -16.32
C LYS A 56 31.14 -18.77 -17.54
N PHE A 57 30.20 -17.84 -17.51
CA PHE A 57 29.19 -17.64 -18.54
C PHE A 57 29.30 -16.29 -19.24
N VAL A 58 29.84 -15.27 -18.55
CA VAL A 58 30.04 -13.93 -19.07
C VAL A 58 31.32 -13.33 -18.48
N THR A 59 32.11 -12.65 -19.31
CA THR A 59 33.34 -12.01 -18.84
C THR A 59 33.12 -10.55 -18.45
N ARG A 60 33.96 -10.01 -17.58
CA ARG A 60 33.95 -8.57 -17.25
C ARG A 60 34.16 -7.71 -18.49
N ALA A 61 35.08 -8.13 -19.38
CA ALA A 61 35.33 -7.44 -20.63
C ALA A 61 34.11 -7.32 -21.55
N ALA A 62 33.24 -8.34 -21.57
CA ALA A 62 32.03 -8.30 -22.36
C ALA A 62 30.95 -7.36 -21.79
N LEU A 63 31.04 -7.01 -20.51
CA LEU A 63 30.08 -6.12 -19.82
C LEU A 63 30.60 -4.69 -19.70
N ALA A 64 31.90 -4.47 -19.74
CA ALA A 64 32.53 -3.18 -19.54
C ALA A 64 32.03 -2.06 -20.48
N PRO A 65 31.65 -2.31 -21.76
CA PRO A 65 31.08 -1.28 -22.61
C PRO A 65 29.72 -0.76 -22.17
N GLU A 66 28.96 -1.59 -21.44
CA GLU A 66 27.55 -1.33 -21.09
C GLU A 66 27.34 -0.99 -19.60
N ALA A 67 28.39 -1.09 -18.78
CA ALA A 67 28.34 -0.81 -17.35
C ALA A 67 29.37 0.25 -16.97
N ASP A 68 29.03 1.09 -15.99
CA ASP A 68 29.97 2.12 -15.49
C ASP A 68 31.08 1.46 -14.66
N GLU A 69 30.79 0.34 -14.02
CA GLU A 69 31.75 -0.45 -13.26
C GLU A 69 31.39 -1.93 -13.27
N VAL A 70 32.39 -2.82 -13.41
CA VAL A 70 32.20 -4.27 -13.35
C VAL A 70 33.14 -4.86 -12.29
N MET A 71 32.58 -5.43 -11.25
CA MET A 71 33.26 -5.87 -10.03
C MET A 71 33.09 -7.37 -9.79
N ALA A 72 34.00 -7.95 -8.99
CA ALA A 72 33.84 -9.29 -8.46
C ALA A 72 33.05 -9.28 -7.14
N ASP A 73 32.25 -10.34 -6.91
CA ASP A 73 31.62 -10.63 -5.62
C ASP A 73 32.62 -11.36 -4.68
N GLU A 74 33.70 -10.67 -4.35
CA GLU A 74 34.78 -11.20 -3.50
C GLU A 74 35.23 -10.12 -2.53
N TRP A 75 35.65 -10.54 -1.33
CA TRP A 75 36.31 -9.67 -0.37
C TRP A 75 37.76 -9.46 -0.86
N PRO A 76 38.15 -8.23 -1.17
CA PRO A 76 39.53 -8.00 -1.59
C PRO A 76 40.47 -8.00 -0.40
N ASP A 77 41.67 -8.55 -0.59
CA ASP A 77 42.67 -8.63 0.48
C ASP A 77 43.27 -7.25 0.83
N ASP A 78 43.22 -6.29 -0.11
CA ASP A 78 43.95 -5.00 -0.02
C ASP A 78 43.04 -3.75 -0.01
N ASP A 79 41.70 -3.90 0.03
CA ASP A 79 40.82 -2.74 -0.02
C ASP A 79 40.37 -2.33 1.40
N ALA A 80 40.80 -1.14 1.81
CA ALA A 80 40.40 -0.56 3.10
C ALA A 80 38.92 -0.12 3.15
N ARG A 81 38.17 -0.18 2.02
CA ARG A 81 36.78 0.23 1.92
C ARG A 81 35.84 -0.95 2.09
N ALA A 82 34.77 -0.73 2.84
CA ALA A 82 33.70 -1.71 3.03
C ALA A 82 32.80 -1.74 1.79
N ARG A 83 33.17 -2.48 0.73
CA ARG A 83 32.46 -2.52 -0.57
C ARG A 83 30.96 -2.76 -0.43
N HIS A 84 30.54 -3.62 0.46
CA HIS A 84 29.12 -3.90 0.68
C HIS A 84 28.36 -2.69 1.21
N VAL A 85 29.01 -1.81 1.99
CA VAL A 85 28.42 -0.55 2.46
C VAL A 85 28.32 0.43 1.28
N ASP A 86 29.44 0.62 0.52
CA ASP A 86 29.43 1.47 -0.65
C ASP A 86 28.36 1.07 -1.67
N TRP A 87 28.15 -0.24 -1.89
CA TRP A 87 27.15 -0.75 -2.80
C TRP A 87 25.73 -0.54 -2.28
N ALA A 88 25.51 -0.83 -0.99
CA ALA A 88 24.21 -0.68 -0.35
C ALA A 88 23.74 0.78 -0.26
N GLU A 89 24.68 1.72 -0.06
CA GLU A 89 24.40 3.16 -0.02
C GLU A 89 24.30 3.80 -1.41
N TRP A 90 25.10 3.31 -2.37
CA TRP A 90 25.07 3.84 -3.72
C TRP A 90 23.84 3.45 -4.51
N ALA A 91 23.39 2.20 -4.37
CA ALA A 91 22.29 1.65 -5.16
C ALA A 91 20.94 2.24 -4.75
N GLU A 92 20.16 2.67 -5.72
CA GLU A 92 18.74 2.95 -5.57
C GLU A 92 17.91 1.70 -5.80
N ALA A 93 18.38 0.78 -6.64
CA ALA A 93 17.85 -0.56 -6.77
C ALA A 93 18.98 -1.57 -6.92
N VAL A 94 18.78 -2.76 -6.33
CA VAL A 94 19.62 -3.94 -6.53
C VAL A 94 18.82 -4.94 -7.34
N VAL A 95 19.33 -5.38 -8.48
CA VAL A 95 18.68 -6.45 -9.28
C VAL A 95 19.59 -7.68 -9.27
N VAL A 96 19.08 -8.80 -8.83
CA VAL A 96 19.78 -10.10 -8.92
C VAL A 96 19.25 -10.83 -10.15
N TYR A 97 20.03 -10.81 -11.23
CA TYR A 97 19.68 -11.45 -12.51
C TYR A 97 20.91 -11.97 -13.25
N PRO A 98 20.86 -13.20 -13.73
CA PRO A 98 19.92 -14.28 -13.37
C PRO A 98 20.18 -14.72 -11.93
N MET A 99 19.11 -15.01 -11.15
CA MET A 99 19.25 -15.50 -9.79
C MET A 99 19.17 -17.03 -9.72
N THR A 100 20.23 -17.68 -9.31
CA THR A 100 20.24 -19.13 -9.06
C THR A 100 19.57 -19.51 -7.73
N LEU A 101 19.06 -20.72 -7.63
CA LEU A 101 18.50 -21.26 -6.38
C LEU A 101 19.52 -21.22 -5.23
N HIS A 102 20.80 -21.39 -5.52
CA HIS A 102 21.89 -21.28 -4.52
C HIS A 102 21.97 -19.86 -3.93
N PHE A 103 21.98 -18.82 -4.77
CA PHE A 103 22.01 -17.42 -4.28
C PHE A 103 20.72 -17.09 -3.52
N MET A 104 19.58 -17.51 -4.05
CA MET A 104 18.28 -17.33 -3.41
C MET A 104 18.23 -17.95 -2.01
N GLY A 105 18.70 -19.20 -1.86
CA GLY A 105 18.72 -19.89 -0.55
C GLY A 105 19.61 -19.17 0.45
N ARG A 106 20.80 -18.74 0.05
CA ARG A 106 21.70 -17.97 0.92
C ARG A 106 21.07 -16.65 1.38
N LEU A 107 20.45 -15.93 0.46
CA LEU A 107 19.76 -14.66 0.77
C LEU A 107 18.57 -14.89 1.71
N ALA A 108 17.75 -15.92 1.47
CA ALA A 108 16.59 -16.25 2.29
C ALA A 108 16.95 -16.70 3.71
N LEU A 109 18.09 -17.40 3.85
CA LEU A 109 18.59 -17.87 5.14
C LEU A 109 19.41 -16.81 5.91
N GLY A 110 19.52 -15.59 5.38
CA GLY A 110 20.28 -14.51 6.03
C GLY A 110 21.80 -14.65 5.94
N LEU A 111 22.32 -15.50 5.04
CA LEU A 111 23.76 -15.60 4.84
C LEU A 111 24.30 -14.34 4.18
N ALA A 112 25.44 -13.87 4.67
CA ALA A 112 26.09 -12.63 4.24
C ALA A 112 27.60 -12.84 4.03
N ASP A 113 27.96 -13.99 3.47
CA ASP A 113 29.32 -14.47 3.31
C ASP A 113 30.02 -13.97 2.04
N THR A 114 29.34 -13.15 1.22
CA THR A 114 29.94 -12.37 0.14
C THR A 114 29.46 -10.90 0.18
N PRO A 115 30.24 -9.97 -0.42
CA PRO A 115 29.86 -8.55 -0.45
C PRO A 115 28.48 -8.30 -1.06
N ALA A 116 28.12 -8.99 -2.15
CA ALA A 116 26.81 -8.83 -2.81
C ALA A 116 25.65 -9.33 -1.93
N LEU A 117 25.81 -10.46 -1.24
CA LEU A 117 24.80 -10.94 -0.30
C LEU A 117 24.62 -9.99 0.88
N LEU A 118 25.74 -9.52 1.47
CA LEU A 118 25.68 -8.57 2.58
C LEU A 118 25.04 -7.24 2.15
N ALA A 119 25.40 -6.72 0.98
CA ALA A 119 24.78 -5.52 0.42
C ALA A 119 23.26 -5.72 0.23
N ALA A 120 22.84 -6.86 -0.34
CA ALA A 120 21.41 -7.18 -0.53
C ALA A 120 20.64 -7.42 0.78
N GLN A 121 21.33 -7.82 1.87
CA GLN A 121 20.73 -7.95 3.21
C GLN A 121 20.53 -6.59 3.88
N CYS A 122 21.51 -5.67 3.73
CA CYS A 122 21.57 -4.44 4.52
C CYS A 122 21.02 -3.21 3.79
N THR A 123 20.85 -3.27 2.47
CA THR A 123 20.38 -2.12 1.69
C THR A 123 18.91 -1.77 2.01
N ARG A 124 18.62 -0.48 2.00
CA ARG A 124 17.24 0.05 2.00
C ARG A 124 16.64 0.12 0.59
N ALA A 125 17.48 0.04 -0.44
CA ALA A 125 17.07 0.05 -1.84
C ALA A 125 16.13 -1.12 -2.17
N LEU A 126 15.35 -1.01 -3.25
CA LEU A 126 14.57 -2.13 -3.77
C LEU A 126 15.50 -3.26 -4.21
N VAL A 127 15.19 -4.48 -3.84
CA VAL A 127 15.93 -5.69 -4.23
C VAL A 127 15.03 -6.56 -5.11
N ALA A 128 15.21 -6.47 -6.44
CA ALA A 128 14.47 -7.30 -7.38
C ALA A 128 15.20 -8.63 -7.63
N LEU A 129 14.47 -9.72 -7.47
CA LEU A 129 14.99 -11.08 -7.56
C LEU A 129 14.38 -11.79 -8.79
N ALA A 130 15.21 -12.03 -9.80
CA ALA A 130 14.81 -12.59 -11.09
C ALA A 130 15.37 -14.03 -11.27
N PRO A 131 14.59 -15.09 -10.89
CA PRO A 131 15.05 -16.46 -10.90
C PRO A 131 15.40 -17.01 -12.28
N ALA A 132 16.42 -17.88 -12.29
CA ALA A 132 16.76 -18.74 -13.40
C ALA A 132 16.97 -20.17 -12.84
N LEU A 133 15.97 -21.02 -13.03
CA LEU A 133 15.84 -22.31 -12.39
C LEU A 133 15.91 -23.46 -13.40
N PRO A 134 16.55 -24.59 -13.06
CA PRO A 134 16.53 -25.80 -13.87
C PRO A 134 15.16 -26.48 -13.83
N PRO A 135 14.94 -27.51 -14.66
CA PRO A 135 13.77 -28.37 -14.55
C PRO A 135 13.50 -28.84 -13.12
N GLY A 136 12.23 -28.78 -12.69
CA GLY A 136 11.82 -29.10 -11.31
C GLY A 136 12.17 -28.05 -10.25
N GLY A 137 12.87 -26.99 -10.63
CA GLY A 137 13.32 -25.97 -9.66
C GLY A 137 12.19 -25.23 -8.98
N VAL A 138 11.13 -24.88 -9.71
CA VAL A 138 9.96 -24.15 -9.18
C VAL A 138 9.12 -25.03 -8.23
N GLU A 139 9.07 -26.34 -8.48
CA GLU A 139 8.31 -27.30 -7.69
C GLU A 139 9.07 -27.73 -6.42
N SER A 140 10.36 -27.39 -6.29
CA SER A 140 11.15 -27.80 -5.14
C SER A 140 10.66 -27.13 -3.85
N ALA A 141 10.56 -27.91 -2.77
CA ALA A 141 10.20 -27.38 -1.45
C ALA A 141 11.14 -26.25 -0.99
N ALA A 142 12.41 -26.31 -1.36
CA ALA A 142 13.40 -25.28 -1.06
C ALA A 142 13.05 -23.95 -1.74
N TYR A 143 12.71 -24.00 -3.04
CA TYR A 143 12.29 -22.79 -3.74
C TYR A 143 11.03 -22.17 -3.15
N GLN A 144 10.00 -22.97 -2.87
CA GLN A 144 8.74 -22.50 -2.29
C GLN A 144 8.96 -21.84 -0.91
N SER A 145 9.75 -22.48 -0.04
CA SER A 145 10.10 -21.93 1.26
C SER A 145 10.89 -20.62 1.17
N HIS A 146 11.90 -20.56 0.29
CA HIS A 146 12.72 -19.36 0.11
C HIS A 146 11.93 -18.22 -0.55
N TRP A 147 11.02 -18.54 -1.48
CA TRP A 147 10.12 -17.57 -2.09
C TRP A 147 9.23 -16.92 -1.05
N SER A 148 8.59 -17.73 -0.19
CA SER A 148 7.76 -17.25 0.91
C SER A 148 8.53 -16.36 1.87
N ALA A 149 9.71 -16.80 2.33
CA ALA A 149 10.55 -16.03 3.25
C ALA A 149 10.99 -14.66 2.66
N LEU A 150 11.36 -14.63 1.38
CA LEU A 150 11.79 -13.40 0.71
C LEU A 150 10.62 -12.47 0.37
N SER A 151 9.42 -13.01 0.13
CA SER A 151 8.22 -12.21 -0.12
C SER A 151 7.79 -11.38 1.08
N ALA A 152 8.12 -11.84 2.30
CA ALA A 152 7.83 -11.12 3.54
C ALA A 152 8.73 -9.87 3.74
N ARG A 153 9.83 -9.73 2.98
CA ARG A 153 10.73 -8.58 3.12
C ARG A 153 10.15 -7.35 2.39
N PRO A 154 10.02 -6.20 3.06
CA PRO A 154 9.30 -5.03 2.53
C PRO A 154 9.96 -4.39 1.31
N ASN A 155 11.29 -4.50 1.16
CA ASN A 155 12.05 -3.95 0.03
C ASN A 155 12.35 -4.99 -1.06
N VAL A 156 11.87 -6.24 -0.95
CA VAL A 156 12.09 -7.28 -1.96
C VAL A 156 10.96 -7.29 -2.99
N VAL A 157 11.34 -7.40 -4.24
CA VAL A 157 10.46 -7.56 -5.40
C VAL A 157 10.77 -8.91 -6.05
N LEU A 158 9.88 -9.86 -5.91
CA LEU A 158 10.02 -11.16 -6.54
C LEU A 158 9.46 -11.11 -7.97
N VAL A 159 10.28 -11.50 -8.95
CA VAL A 159 9.88 -11.57 -10.37
C VAL A 159 9.49 -13.00 -10.70
N PRO A 160 8.20 -13.31 -10.92
CA PRO A 160 7.78 -14.66 -11.19
C PRO A 160 8.45 -15.22 -12.46
N PRO A 161 9.13 -16.38 -12.38
CA PRO A 161 9.74 -16.97 -13.54
C PRO A 161 8.67 -17.57 -14.46
N ARG A 162 8.93 -17.52 -15.76
CA ARG A 162 8.07 -18.11 -16.82
C ARG A 162 8.71 -19.38 -17.37
N PRO A 163 7.89 -20.33 -17.90
CA PRO A 163 8.42 -21.49 -18.58
C PRO A 163 9.32 -21.09 -19.75
N GLY A 164 10.45 -21.75 -19.88
CA GLY A 164 11.42 -21.55 -20.95
C GLY A 164 12.00 -22.85 -21.42
N ILE A 165 12.63 -22.85 -22.61
CA ILE A 165 13.27 -24.02 -23.15
C ILE A 165 14.60 -24.26 -22.47
N SER A 166 14.75 -25.41 -21.83
CA SER A 166 16.01 -25.87 -21.25
C SER A 166 17.00 -26.19 -22.36
N THR A 167 18.16 -25.56 -22.36
CA THR A 167 19.24 -25.87 -23.30
C THR A 167 19.85 -27.26 -23.10
N ALA A 168 19.71 -27.82 -21.89
CA ALA A 168 20.20 -29.15 -21.56
C ALA A 168 19.26 -30.27 -22.05
N THR A 169 17.94 -30.05 -21.97
CA THR A 169 16.94 -31.06 -22.29
C THR A 169 16.22 -30.81 -23.63
N GLY A 170 16.29 -29.58 -24.15
CA GLY A 170 15.52 -29.13 -25.32
C GLY A 170 14.02 -29.03 -25.10
N ARG A 171 13.55 -29.22 -23.87
CA ARG A 171 12.12 -29.15 -23.47
C ARG A 171 11.79 -27.83 -22.80
N ALA A 172 10.52 -27.47 -22.79
CA ALA A 172 9.99 -26.30 -22.10
C ALA A 172 9.78 -26.59 -20.58
N ASP A 173 10.85 -26.98 -19.92
CA ASP A 173 10.86 -27.44 -18.52
C ASP A 173 11.80 -26.61 -17.60
N SER A 174 12.44 -25.56 -18.11
CA SER A 174 13.16 -24.58 -17.31
C SER A 174 12.29 -23.37 -16.98
N TRP A 175 12.68 -22.62 -15.95
CA TRP A 175 11.93 -21.45 -15.47
C TRP A 175 12.86 -20.27 -15.39
N LEU A 176 12.49 -19.17 -16.09
CA LEU A 176 13.37 -18.02 -16.28
C LEU A 176 12.59 -16.70 -16.18
N SER A 177 13.10 -15.78 -15.40
CA SER A 177 12.76 -14.35 -15.49
C SER A 177 13.75 -13.65 -16.40
N THR A 178 13.39 -12.49 -16.95
CA THR A 178 14.30 -11.65 -17.77
C THR A 178 14.74 -10.41 -17.01
N LEU A 179 15.86 -9.79 -17.46
CA LEU A 179 16.30 -8.50 -16.91
C LEU A 179 15.21 -7.42 -17.12
N ALA A 180 14.58 -7.39 -18.29
CA ALA A 180 13.50 -6.43 -18.58
C ALA A 180 12.35 -6.55 -17.58
N GLN A 181 11.88 -7.79 -17.29
CA GLN A 181 10.84 -8.01 -16.27
C GLN A 181 11.28 -7.54 -14.86
N ALA A 182 12.57 -7.73 -14.52
CA ALA A 182 13.07 -7.26 -13.24
C ALA A 182 13.09 -5.72 -13.15
N ILE A 183 13.47 -5.05 -14.22
CA ILE A 183 13.45 -3.58 -14.30
C ILE A 183 12.01 -3.04 -14.28
N GLU A 184 11.09 -3.64 -15.04
CA GLU A 184 9.66 -3.29 -15.01
C GLU A 184 9.06 -3.47 -13.61
N ALA A 185 9.43 -4.54 -12.90
CA ALA A 185 8.97 -4.79 -11.53
C ALA A 185 9.56 -3.77 -10.54
N VAL A 186 10.82 -3.33 -10.73
CA VAL A 186 11.40 -2.22 -9.97
C VAL A 186 10.63 -0.94 -10.23
N ASP A 187 10.38 -0.58 -11.50
CA ASP A 187 9.66 0.64 -11.86
C ASP A 187 8.25 0.68 -11.26
N ALA A 188 7.52 -0.42 -11.39
CA ALA A 188 6.19 -0.53 -10.82
C ALA A 188 6.15 -0.34 -9.29
N ARG A 189 7.28 -0.57 -8.61
CA ARG A 189 7.42 -0.40 -7.17
C ARG A 189 8.19 0.86 -6.76
N TRP A 190 8.93 1.47 -7.70
CA TRP A 190 9.85 2.57 -7.46
C TRP A 190 9.20 3.78 -6.80
N GLU A 191 8.12 4.26 -7.36
CA GLU A 191 7.38 5.39 -6.79
C GLU A 191 6.90 5.13 -5.35
N ARG A 192 6.54 3.88 -5.03
CA ARG A 192 6.13 3.48 -3.68
C ARG A 192 7.31 3.35 -2.72
N HIS A 193 8.47 2.95 -3.24
CA HIS A 193 9.70 2.80 -2.48
C HIS A 193 10.27 4.16 -2.08
N LEU A 194 10.34 5.12 -3.00
CA LEU A 194 10.76 6.49 -2.72
C LEU A 194 9.90 7.16 -1.63
N ARG A 195 8.63 6.78 -1.55
CA ARG A 195 7.73 7.26 -0.48
C ARG A 195 7.98 6.60 0.88
N ARG A 196 8.64 5.44 0.92
CA ARG A 196 9.02 4.76 2.17
C ARG A 196 10.31 5.29 2.78
N ASP A 197 11.24 5.77 1.96
CA ASP A 197 12.50 6.35 2.42
C ASP A 197 12.38 7.82 2.84
N ASP A 198 11.26 8.46 2.52
CA ASP A 198 10.84 9.70 3.16
C ASP A 198 10.04 9.33 4.42
N PRO A 199 10.61 9.43 5.65
CA PRO A 199 9.97 8.96 6.88
C PRO A 199 8.65 9.69 7.20
N ALA A 200 8.25 10.59 6.34
CA ALA A 200 7.18 11.53 6.57
C ALA A 200 5.95 11.35 5.66
N GLU A 201 6.02 10.69 4.50
CA GLU A 201 4.84 10.58 3.61
C GLU A 201 4.27 9.16 3.53
N ASP A 202 3.23 8.90 4.31
CA ASP A 202 2.33 7.76 4.11
C ASP A 202 1.12 8.20 3.27
N GLY A 203 0.56 7.31 2.44
CA GLY A 203 -0.66 7.68 1.74
C GLY A 203 -1.09 6.72 0.64
N THR A 204 -2.24 7.04 0.08
CA THR A 204 -2.83 6.36 -1.07
C THR A 204 -2.82 7.27 -2.29
N GLY A 205 -3.20 6.75 -3.45
CA GLY A 205 -3.41 7.58 -4.63
C GLY A 205 -4.52 8.64 -4.47
N HIS A 206 -5.33 8.57 -3.43
CA HIS A 206 -6.42 9.51 -3.12
C HIS A 206 -6.11 10.46 -1.96
N LEU A 207 -5.29 10.04 -1.00
CA LEU A 207 -4.92 10.82 0.17
C LEU A 207 -3.43 10.60 0.49
N MET A 208 -2.67 11.66 0.60
CA MET A 208 -1.28 11.66 1.06
C MET A 208 -1.21 12.21 2.48
N MET A 209 -0.34 11.64 3.31
CA MET A 209 -0.20 12.02 4.71
C MET A 209 1.28 12.11 5.10
N GLU A 210 1.61 13.13 5.86
CA GLU A 210 2.92 13.35 6.47
C GLU A 210 2.73 13.54 7.97
N VAL A 211 3.57 12.88 8.79
CA VAL A 211 3.55 13.04 10.25
C VAL A 211 4.92 13.50 10.73
N THR A 212 4.96 14.63 11.42
CA THR A 212 6.19 15.21 11.96
C THR A 212 6.02 15.59 13.43
N PRO A 213 7.08 15.53 14.25
CA PRO A 213 7.01 16.04 15.62
C PRO A 213 6.64 17.54 15.65
N ASP A 214 5.78 17.95 16.59
CA ASP A 214 5.48 19.36 16.83
C ASP A 214 6.44 19.94 17.90
N ALA A 215 6.98 21.13 17.64
CA ALA A 215 7.84 21.82 18.59
C ALA A 215 7.13 22.17 19.91
N ALA A 216 5.80 22.29 19.90
CA ALA A 216 4.97 22.54 21.07
C ALA A 216 4.63 21.26 21.86
N GLY A 217 5.08 20.10 21.38
CA GLY A 217 4.76 18.77 21.89
C GLY A 217 3.65 18.10 21.10
N GLY A 218 3.69 16.75 21.02
CA GLY A 218 2.83 15.97 20.14
C GLY A 218 3.31 15.95 18.69
N HIS A 219 2.38 15.85 17.74
CA HIS A 219 2.68 15.63 16.32
C HIS A 219 1.80 16.50 15.42
N VAL A 220 2.36 16.88 14.28
CA VAL A 220 1.66 17.53 13.18
C VAL A 220 1.41 16.49 12.11
N TRP A 221 0.13 16.24 11.82
CA TRP A 221 -0.30 15.44 10.68
C TRP A 221 -0.72 16.40 9.57
N ARG A 222 -0.03 16.31 8.43
CA ARG A 222 -0.39 17.06 7.23
C ARG A 222 -1.00 16.11 6.22
N ARG A 223 -2.19 16.41 5.72
CA ARG A 223 -2.88 15.64 4.71
C ARG A 223 -3.12 16.46 3.46
N ARG A 224 -2.98 15.84 2.30
CA ARG A 224 -3.23 16.45 1.00
C ARG A 224 -3.90 15.47 0.05
N PRO A 225 -4.71 15.95 -0.93
CA PRO A 225 -5.27 15.09 -1.96
C PRO A 225 -4.15 14.36 -2.73
N GLY A 226 -4.36 13.07 -2.99
CA GLY A 226 -3.48 12.28 -3.84
C GLY A 226 -3.74 12.53 -5.34
N ARG A 227 -2.89 11.99 -6.19
CA ARG A 227 -2.91 12.18 -7.67
C ARG A 227 -4.21 11.75 -8.36
N PHE A 228 -5.01 10.90 -7.76
CA PHE A 228 -6.31 10.45 -8.28
C PHE A 228 -7.49 11.22 -7.67
N SER A 229 -7.26 12.11 -6.73
CA SER A 229 -8.30 13.00 -6.21
C SER A 229 -8.59 14.10 -7.23
N ARG A 230 -9.81 14.12 -7.77
CA ARG A 230 -10.23 15.10 -8.76
C ARG A 230 -10.71 16.42 -8.14
N THR A 231 -11.02 16.39 -6.86
CA THR A 231 -11.52 17.55 -6.11
C THR A 231 -10.64 17.78 -4.89
N GLY A 232 -10.39 19.02 -4.53
CA GLY A 232 -9.75 19.40 -3.28
C GLY A 232 -10.57 18.95 -2.07
N PHE A 233 -10.05 19.19 -0.88
CA PHE A 233 -10.78 18.95 0.37
C PHE A 233 -11.97 19.91 0.53
N ALA A 234 -12.93 19.55 1.37
CA ALA A 234 -14.02 20.43 1.75
C ALA A 234 -13.47 21.75 2.30
N PRO A 235 -14.08 22.89 2.03
CA PRO A 235 -13.64 24.18 2.60
C PRO A 235 -13.63 24.15 4.12
N VAL A 236 -12.69 24.89 4.75
CA VAL A 236 -12.67 25.04 6.19
C VAL A 236 -13.72 26.05 6.62
N ASP A 237 -14.65 25.61 7.46
CA ASP A 237 -15.54 26.49 8.21
C ASP A 237 -15.02 26.64 9.65
N SER A 238 -14.44 27.80 9.97
CA SER A 238 -13.83 28.05 11.29
C SER A 238 -14.86 28.01 12.41
N ALA A 239 -16.13 28.37 12.17
CA ALA A 239 -17.18 28.31 13.18
C ALA A 239 -17.59 26.87 13.48
N LEU A 240 -17.72 26.07 12.43
CA LEU A 240 -17.97 24.63 12.55
C LEU A 240 -16.79 23.91 13.22
N ASN A 241 -15.55 24.20 12.79
CA ASN A 241 -14.35 23.64 13.41
C ASN A 241 -14.26 23.95 14.91
N GLY A 242 -14.58 25.17 15.31
CA GLY A 242 -14.63 25.55 16.73
C GLY A 242 -15.68 24.76 17.53
N LYS A 243 -16.83 24.46 16.93
CA LYS A 243 -17.85 23.60 17.56
C LYS A 243 -17.36 22.16 17.66
N LEU A 244 -16.78 21.61 16.60
CA LEU A 244 -16.28 20.24 16.55
C LEU A 244 -15.14 20.01 17.56
N ALA A 245 -14.20 20.95 17.68
CA ALA A 245 -13.11 20.89 18.66
C ALA A 245 -13.61 20.91 20.11
N GLY A 246 -14.74 21.56 20.38
CA GLY A 246 -15.37 21.62 21.72
C GLY A 246 -16.19 20.38 22.07
N LEU A 247 -16.44 19.47 21.13
CA LEU A 247 -17.12 18.23 21.40
C LEU A 247 -16.16 17.22 22.05
N LEU A 248 -16.59 16.54 23.10
CA LEU A 248 -15.87 15.42 23.71
C LEU A 248 -14.48 15.76 24.28
N ASP A 249 -14.27 16.97 24.79
CA ASP A 249 -12.96 17.45 25.29
C ASP A 249 -12.32 16.56 26.37
N SER A 250 -13.13 15.73 27.07
CA SER A 250 -12.68 14.79 28.10
C SER A 250 -12.91 13.32 27.78
N ALA A 251 -13.19 12.96 26.52
CA ALA A 251 -13.48 11.59 26.12
C ALA A 251 -12.22 10.81 25.66
N ASP A 252 -12.33 9.48 25.62
CA ASP A 252 -11.27 8.59 25.13
C ASP A 252 -10.92 8.87 23.65
N VAL A 253 -11.89 9.33 22.86
CA VAL A 253 -11.69 9.80 21.48
C VAL A 253 -12.35 11.16 21.31
N ARG A 254 -11.60 12.14 20.86
CA ARG A 254 -12.07 13.50 20.52
C ARG A 254 -11.95 13.79 19.04
N LEU A 255 -12.66 14.81 18.55
CA LEU A 255 -12.53 15.28 17.18
C LEU A 255 -11.37 16.27 17.08
N ALA A 256 -10.54 16.10 16.06
CA ALA A 256 -9.44 17.01 15.72
C ALA A 256 -9.71 17.66 14.36
N PRO A 257 -10.36 18.84 14.32
CA PRO A 257 -10.61 19.55 13.06
C PRO A 257 -9.32 20.06 12.43
N GLY A 258 -9.19 19.84 11.12
CA GLY A 258 -8.04 20.30 10.36
C GLY A 258 -8.10 21.78 10.03
N GLU A 259 -6.96 22.44 10.05
CA GLU A 259 -6.75 23.83 9.63
C GLU A 259 -6.23 23.87 8.19
N GLU A 260 -6.44 24.96 7.46
CA GLU A 260 -5.78 25.16 6.16
C GLU A 260 -4.28 25.36 6.36
N ASP A 261 -3.49 24.69 5.52
CA ASP A 261 -2.05 24.86 5.52
C ASP A 261 -1.68 26.21 4.87
N GLY A 262 -1.40 27.22 5.71
CA GLY A 262 -0.93 28.54 5.28
C GLY A 262 0.54 28.59 4.87
N GLY A 263 1.25 27.45 4.85
CA GLY A 263 2.69 27.36 4.61
C GLY A 263 3.08 27.51 3.15
N SER A 264 4.18 28.23 2.91
CA SER A 264 4.83 28.33 1.61
C SER A 264 5.46 27.00 1.22
N ARG A 265 5.13 26.47 0.05
CA ARG A 265 5.72 25.25 -0.54
C ARG A 265 7.20 25.46 -0.91
N PRO A 266 8.05 24.43 -0.83
CA PRO A 266 9.31 24.43 -1.58
C PRO A 266 9.01 24.24 -3.07
N HIS A 267 9.47 25.19 -3.86
CA HIS A 267 9.62 25.26 -5.31
C HIS A 267 8.91 24.24 -6.22
N GLY A 268 7.93 24.70 -7.01
CA GLY A 268 7.73 24.26 -8.39
C GLY A 268 6.36 23.77 -8.81
N GLU A 269 5.37 23.62 -7.93
CA GLU A 269 4.00 23.21 -8.32
C GLU A 269 2.99 24.31 -8.00
N PHE A 270 2.07 24.57 -8.91
CA PHE A 270 1.05 25.61 -8.79
C PHE A 270 0.15 25.36 -7.57
N PRO A 271 -0.03 26.35 -6.68
CA PRO A 271 -0.90 26.22 -5.53
C PRO A 271 -2.37 26.32 -5.98
N VAL A 272 -3.15 25.30 -5.70
CA VAL A 272 -4.61 25.43 -5.64
C VAL A 272 -4.96 25.66 -4.16
N HIS A 273 -5.57 26.79 -3.82
CA HIS A 273 -6.01 27.10 -2.45
C HIS A 273 -6.93 25.99 -1.93
N GLY A 274 -6.72 25.56 -0.68
CA GLY A 274 -7.55 24.54 -0.02
C GLY A 274 -7.09 23.10 -0.20
N GLU A 275 -5.87 22.84 -0.67
CA GLU A 275 -5.42 21.47 -0.99
C GLU A 275 -4.84 20.67 0.18
N SER A 276 -4.45 21.26 1.29
CA SER A 276 -3.92 20.52 2.43
C SER A 276 -4.59 20.90 3.75
N ARG A 277 -4.59 19.93 4.68
CA ARG A 277 -5.05 20.08 6.05
C ARG A 277 -3.94 19.74 7.00
N VAL A 278 -3.84 20.53 8.05
CA VAL A 278 -2.90 20.37 9.15
C VAL A 278 -3.66 20.08 10.42
N TYR A 279 -3.25 19.03 11.12
CA TYR A 279 -3.80 18.60 12.40
C TYR A 279 -2.68 18.59 13.43
N ARG A 280 -2.92 19.16 14.61
CA ARG A 280 -2.01 19.09 15.75
C ARG A 280 -2.61 18.15 16.77
N VAL A 281 -1.99 17.00 16.97
CA VAL A 281 -2.50 15.90 17.80
C VAL A 281 -1.40 15.32 18.67
N ALA A 282 -1.77 14.62 19.73
CA ALA A 282 -0.80 13.99 20.61
C ALA A 282 -0.13 12.78 19.97
N GLY A 283 -0.88 11.98 19.22
CA GLY A 283 -0.43 10.70 18.69
C GLY A 283 0.39 10.81 17.40
N ALA A 284 1.44 9.96 17.27
CA ALA A 284 2.26 9.80 16.08
C ALA A 284 1.75 8.71 15.15
N GLU A 285 0.95 7.78 15.64
CA GLU A 285 0.57 6.55 14.96
C GLU A 285 -0.94 6.43 14.86
N SER A 286 -1.43 5.83 13.76
CA SER A 286 -2.86 5.60 13.57
C SER A 286 -3.31 4.29 14.21
N ALA A 287 -4.58 4.21 14.58
CA ALA A 287 -5.21 2.98 15.05
C ALA A 287 -5.09 1.83 14.02
N ALA A 288 -5.13 2.14 12.71
CA ALA A 288 -4.89 1.15 11.66
C ALA A 288 -3.50 0.51 11.76
N ARG A 289 -2.46 1.31 11.99
CA ARG A 289 -1.07 0.83 12.11
C ARG A 289 -0.88 -0.04 13.36
N ILE A 290 -1.48 0.37 14.48
CA ILE A 290 -1.47 -0.40 15.73
C ILE A 290 -2.17 -1.75 15.52
N LEU A 291 -3.37 -1.74 14.95
CA LEU A 291 -4.15 -2.95 14.67
C LEU A 291 -3.40 -3.94 13.75
N LEU A 292 -2.71 -3.43 12.71
CA LEU A 292 -1.90 -4.25 11.80
C LEU A 292 -0.65 -4.85 12.47
N ARG A 293 -0.07 -4.15 13.45
CA ARG A 293 1.14 -4.60 14.14
C ARG A 293 0.84 -5.55 15.30
N GLU A 294 -0.19 -5.24 16.09
CA GLU A 294 -0.46 -5.89 17.39
C GLU A 294 -1.70 -6.78 17.36
N GLY A 295 -2.56 -6.62 16.36
CA GLY A 295 -3.86 -7.27 16.31
C GLY A 295 -4.91 -6.59 17.20
N PRO A 296 -6.12 -7.18 17.27
CA PRO A 296 -7.19 -6.70 18.16
C PRO A 296 -6.77 -6.81 19.63
N GLY A 297 -7.17 -5.81 20.47
CA GLY A 297 -6.86 -5.80 21.90
C GLY A 297 -7.68 -4.78 22.67
N GLU A 298 -7.59 -4.80 24.01
CA GLU A 298 -8.39 -3.96 24.91
C GLU A 298 -8.25 -2.44 24.65
N GLN A 299 -7.05 -1.98 24.27
CA GLN A 299 -6.84 -0.59 23.90
C GLN A 299 -7.69 -0.21 22.69
N LEU A 300 -7.67 -1.03 21.65
CA LEU A 300 -8.47 -0.79 20.45
C LEU A 300 -9.96 -0.92 20.71
N GLU A 301 -10.40 -1.80 21.60
CA GLU A 301 -11.81 -1.87 22.02
C GLU A 301 -12.27 -0.55 22.67
N ARG A 302 -11.46 0.02 23.59
CA ARG A 302 -11.76 1.33 24.18
C ARG A 302 -11.82 2.44 23.13
N LEU A 303 -10.86 2.45 22.21
CA LEU A 303 -10.81 3.43 21.12
C LEU A 303 -12.00 3.27 20.17
N MET A 304 -12.42 2.05 19.83
CA MET A 304 -13.61 1.82 18.99
C MET A 304 -14.89 2.31 19.69
N ARG A 305 -15.04 2.06 21.00
CA ARG A 305 -16.17 2.59 21.79
C ARG A 305 -16.13 4.13 21.83
N GLY A 306 -14.94 4.71 21.98
CA GLY A 306 -14.74 6.15 21.92
C GLY A 306 -15.07 6.73 20.54
N LEU A 307 -14.64 6.07 19.47
CA LEU A 307 -14.94 6.45 18.09
C LEU A 307 -16.45 6.41 17.81
N GLY A 308 -17.15 5.38 18.28
CA GLY A 308 -18.61 5.30 18.16
C GLY A 308 -19.29 6.50 18.82
N ARG A 309 -18.84 6.88 20.04
CA ARG A 309 -19.37 8.09 20.74
C ARG A 309 -19.05 9.36 19.94
N ALA A 310 -17.83 9.51 19.44
CA ALA A 310 -17.43 10.68 18.66
C ALA A 310 -18.27 10.86 17.39
N LEU A 311 -18.54 9.77 16.67
CA LEU A 311 -19.42 9.78 15.49
C LEU A 311 -20.87 10.13 15.85
N ARG A 312 -21.39 9.61 16.96
CA ARG A 312 -22.74 9.97 17.42
C ARG A 312 -22.85 11.47 17.73
N GLU A 313 -21.90 12.04 18.43
CA GLU A 313 -21.90 13.46 18.76
C GLU A 313 -21.72 14.33 17.49
N LEU A 314 -20.87 13.91 16.54
CA LEU A 314 -20.76 14.56 15.24
C LEU A 314 -22.08 14.59 14.50
N HIS A 315 -22.79 13.46 14.45
CA HIS A 315 -24.07 13.33 13.76
C HIS A 315 -25.21 14.14 14.41
N ALA A 316 -25.06 14.54 15.66
CA ALA A 316 -26.00 15.44 16.34
C ALA A 316 -25.76 16.93 16.02
N VAL A 317 -24.64 17.27 15.36
CA VAL A 317 -24.35 18.66 14.95
C VAL A 317 -25.13 18.99 13.70
N ALA A 318 -25.76 20.17 13.67
CA ALA A 318 -26.42 20.66 12.46
C ALA A 318 -25.39 20.89 11.32
N PRO A 319 -25.67 20.41 10.08
CA PRO A 319 -24.70 20.47 8.97
C PRO A 319 -24.26 21.89 8.58
N GLY A 320 -25.07 22.91 8.87
CA GLY A 320 -24.79 24.30 8.41
C GLY A 320 -24.75 24.36 6.89
N ASP A 321 -23.65 24.91 6.36
CA ASP A 321 -23.45 25.04 4.90
C ASP A 321 -22.79 23.78 4.28
N VAL A 322 -22.48 22.77 5.07
CA VAL A 322 -21.95 21.50 4.56
C VAL A 322 -23.01 20.77 3.74
N SER A 323 -22.69 20.39 2.52
CA SER A 323 -23.64 19.78 1.59
C SER A 323 -22.96 18.76 0.67
N GLY A 324 -23.77 17.91 0.08
CA GLY A 324 -23.39 16.90 -0.90
C GLY A 324 -22.98 15.57 -0.27
N PRO A 325 -23.07 14.48 -1.06
CA PRO A 325 -22.74 13.14 -0.63
C PRO A 325 -21.24 12.93 -0.44
N PRO A 326 -20.82 11.87 0.28
CA PRO A 326 -19.43 11.52 0.47
C PRO A 326 -18.67 11.37 -0.85
N ARG A 327 -17.50 12.00 -0.95
CA ARG A 327 -16.63 11.90 -2.15
C ARG A 327 -16.26 10.45 -2.48
N ALA A 328 -16.12 9.64 -1.45
CA ALA A 328 -15.83 8.22 -1.55
C ALA A 328 -16.96 7.45 -2.27
N MET A 329 -18.22 7.74 -1.95
CA MET A 329 -19.38 7.11 -2.61
C MET A 329 -19.50 7.52 -4.07
N ARG A 330 -19.29 8.80 -4.40
CA ARG A 330 -19.23 9.23 -5.81
C ARG A 330 -18.15 8.48 -6.59
N ARG A 331 -16.99 8.26 -5.99
CA ARG A 331 -15.89 7.50 -6.60
C ARG A 331 -16.28 6.04 -6.84
N LEU A 332 -16.99 5.41 -5.90
CA LEU A 332 -17.51 4.06 -6.07
C LEU A 332 -18.53 4.00 -7.21
N GLU A 333 -19.50 4.92 -7.25
CA GLU A 333 -20.50 5.00 -8.30
C GLU A 333 -19.88 5.18 -9.70
N GLU A 334 -18.92 6.08 -9.81
CA GLU A 334 -18.19 6.30 -11.07
C GLU A 334 -17.48 5.03 -11.52
N TRP A 335 -16.84 4.33 -10.60
CA TRP A 335 -16.15 3.08 -10.89
C TRP A 335 -17.10 1.97 -11.31
N LEU A 336 -18.19 1.78 -10.57
CA LEU A 336 -19.24 0.80 -10.92
C LEU A 336 -19.94 1.11 -12.25
N ALA A 337 -19.91 2.37 -12.68
CA ALA A 337 -20.36 2.82 -14.00
C ALA A 337 -19.27 2.75 -15.09
N GLY A 338 -18.11 2.14 -14.80
CA GLY A 338 -16.99 2.00 -15.75
C GLY A 338 -16.18 3.28 -15.95
N ARG A 339 -16.34 4.28 -15.10
CA ARG A 339 -15.61 5.54 -15.16
C ARG A 339 -14.59 5.62 -14.02
N SER A 340 -13.32 5.41 -14.32
CA SER A 340 -12.22 5.60 -13.36
C SER A 340 -11.09 6.40 -14.00
N PRO A 341 -10.43 7.33 -13.27
CA PRO A 341 -9.26 8.04 -13.77
C PRO A 341 -8.02 7.14 -13.87
N SER A 342 -8.02 6.01 -13.18
CA SER A 342 -6.94 5.02 -13.20
C SER A 342 -7.28 3.90 -14.18
N ALA A 343 -6.42 3.66 -15.19
CA ALA A 343 -6.58 2.57 -16.14
C ALA A 343 -6.54 1.19 -15.44
N THR A 344 -5.72 1.05 -14.40
CA THR A 344 -5.64 -0.19 -13.61
C THR A 344 -6.91 -0.44 -12.80
N ALA A 345 -7.48 0.59 -12.17
CA ALA A 345 -8.76 0.46 -11.47
C ALA A 345 -9.93 0.21 -12.44
N ALA A 346 -9.92 0.81 -13.64
CA ALA A 346 -10.92 0.53 -14.67
C ALA A 346 -10.85 -0.95 -15.13
N ALA A 347 -9.64 -1.48 -15.36
CA ALA A 347 -9.44 -2.89 -15.70
C ALA A 347 -9.87 -3.83 -14.56
N ALA A 348 -9.58 -3.45 -13.30
CA ALA A 348 -10.02 -4.19 -12.12
C ALA A 348 -11.56 -4.24 -12.03
N GLY A 349 -12.23 -3.12 -12.27
CA GLY A 349 -13.69 -3.04 -12.28
C GLY A 349 -14.32 -3.94 -13.34
N ALA A 350 -13.80 -3.90 -14.56
CA ALA A 350 -14.28 -4.78 -15.64
C ALA A 350 -14.09 -6.27 -15.30
N ALA A 351 -12.93 -6.64 -14.78
CA ALA A 351 -12.63 -8.01 -14.40
C ALA A 351 -13.43 -8.48 -13.16
N LEU A 352 -13.74 -7.59 -12.23
CA LEU A 352 -14.60 -7.87 -11.09
C LEU A 352 -16.06 -8.06 -11.55
N ALA A 353 -16.56 -7.19 -12.43
CA ALA A 353 -17.92 -7.28 -12.98
C ALA A 353 -18.14 -8.62 -13.71
N ASP A 354 -17.14 -9.07 -14.48
CA ASP A 354 -17.18 -10.36 -15.16
C ASP A 354 -17.26 -11.53 -14.17
N ARG A 355 -16.52 -11.48 -13.07
CA ARG A 355 -16.52 -12.54 -12.04
C ARG A 355 -17.79 -12.58 -11.20
N LEU A 356 -18.28 -11.41 -10.77
CA LEU A 356 -19.50 -11.30 -9.97
C LEU A 356 -20.78 -11.60 -10.78
N GLY A 357 -20.71 -11.38 -12.10
CA GLY A 357 -21.87 -11.43 -12.99
C GLY A 357 -22.80 -10.22 -12.86
N ALA A 358 -23.62 -10.02 -13.87
CA ALA A 358 -24.48 -8.83 -14.01
C ALA A 358 -25.39 -8.61 -12.79
N LYS A 359 -25.97 -9.67 -12.24
CA LYS A 359 -26.92 -9.57 -11.11
C LYS A 359 -26.28 -8.99 -9.85
N SER A 360 -25.10 -9.49 -9.44
CA SER A 360 -24.40 -9.01 -8.24
C SER A 360 -23.82 -7.61 -8.48
N TRP A 361 -23.36 -7.32 -9.70
CA TRP A 361 -22.87 -6.01 -10.09
C TRP A 361 -23.97 -4.94 -10.07
N ASP A 362 -25.14 -5.23 -10.64
CA ASP A 362 -26.29 -4.33 -10.61
C ASP A 362 -26.82 -4.10 -9.20
N ARG A 363 -26.74 -5.12 -8.32
CA ARG A 363 -27.11 -4.97 -6.91
C ARG A 363 -26.19 -3.98 -6.19
N LEU A 364 -24.87 -4.03 -6.38
CA LEU A 364 -23.92 -3.04 -5.84
C LEU A 364 -24.27 -1.62 -6.31
N ARG A 365 -24.59 -1.46 -7.60
CA ARG A 365 -25.01 -0.17 -8.17
C ARG A 365 -26.32 0.33 -7.55
N SER A 366 -27.30 -0.56 -7.36
CA SER A 366 -28.59 -0.22 -6.72
C SER A 366 -28.37 0.26 -5.30
N TRP A 367 -27.53 -0.42 -4.52
CA TRP A 367 -27.24 -0.03 -3.15
C TRP A 367 -26.56 1.35 -3.02
N CYS A 368 -25.67 1.71 -3.94
CA CYS A 368 -25.12 3.05 -3.98
C CYS A 368 -26.22 4.11 -4.22
N ALA A 369 -27.08 3.87 -5.22
CA ALA A 369 -28.19 4.78 -5.53
C ALA A 369 -29.23 4.89 -4.40
N GLU A 370 -29.52 3.79 -3.70
CA GLU A 370 -30.39 3.78 -2.53
C GLU A 370 -29.83 4.59 -1.36
N GLN A 371 -28.51 4.49 -1.11
CA GLN A 371 -27.85 5.27 -0.08
C GLN A 371 -27.85 6.77 -0.41
N ASP A 372 -27.63 7.15 -1.69
CA ASP A 372 -27.66 8.54 -2.12
C ASP A 372 -29.06 9.16 -2.05
N ALA A 373 -30.09 8.33 -2.16
CA ALA A 373 -31.50 8.75 -2.09
C ALA A 373 -32.10 8.72 -0.66
N ASP A 374 -31.36 8.26 0.34
CA ASP A 374 -31.86 8.15 1.71
C ASP A 374 -32.02 9.55 2.34
N PRO A 375 -33.22 9.92 2.82
CA PRO A 375 -33.47 11.24 3.39
C PRO A 375 -33.00 11.41 4.85
N ASP A 376 -32.68 10.32 5.57
CA ASP A 376 -32.23 10.35 6.98
C ASP A 376 -30.74 10.68 7.07
N VAL A 377 -30.40 11.91 6.73
CA VAL A 377 -29.02 12.38 6.60
C VAL A 377 -28.57 13.25 7.78
N VAL A 378 -27.29 13.16 8.11
CA VAL A 378 -26.61 13.87 9.20
C VAL A 378 -25.31 14.50 8.70
N LEU A 379 -24.73 15.40 9.51
CA LEU A 379 -23.36 15.84 9.29
C LEU A 379 -22.43 14.64 9.51
N SER A 380 -21.74 14.24 8.47
CA SER A 380 -20.89 13.03 8.46
C SER A 380 -19.42 13.38 8.26
N HIS A 381 -18.56 12.58 8.84
CA HIS A 381 -17.10 12.63 8.60
C HIS A 381 -16.76 12.33 7.13
N GLY A 382 -17.48 11.39 6.52
CA GLY A 382 -17.38 10.98 5.13
C GLY A 382 -16.41 9.84 4.85
N ALA A 383 -15.36 9.67 5.66
CA ALA A 383 -14.41 8.56 5.57
C ALA A 383 -13.65 8.33 6.90
N PRO A 384 -14.31 7.96 8.01
CA PRO A 384 -13.69 7.83 9.33
C PRO A 384 -12.89 6.53 9.49
N GLY A 385 -11.96 6.25 8.57
CA GLY A 385 -11.13 5.05 8.65
C GLY A 385 -10.19 5.06 9.85
N LEU A 386 -9.73 3.88 10.28
CA LEU A 386 -8.76 3.72 11.37
C LEU A 386 -7.44 4.45 11.12
N GLY A 387 -7.10 4.69 9.84
CA GLY A 387 -5.99 5.56 9.44
C GLY A 387 -6.19 7.05 9.75
N SER A 388 -7.42 7.47 10.09
CA SER A 388 -7.76 8.83 10.51
C SER A 388 -7.85 9.01 12.03
N LEU A 389 -7.69 7.93 12.79
CA LEU A 389 -7.66 7.96 14.25
C LEU A 389 -6.21 7.95 14.74
N ALA A 390 -5.67 9.12 15.09
CA ALA A 390 -4.36 9.27 15.72
C ALA A 390 -4.42 8.82 17.18
N VAL A 391 -3.47 8.02 17.64
CA VAL A 391 -3.48 7.38 18.95
C VAL A 391 -2.34 7.91 19.81
N ASP A 392 -2.66 8.44 20.99
CA ASP A 392 -1.71 8.72 22.06
C ASP A 392 -1.55 7.46 22.92
N ALA A 393 -0.49 6.71 22.65
CA ALA A 393 -0.22 5.45 23.35
C ALA A 393 0.03 5.63 24.84
N ASP A 394 0.56 6.79 25.28
CA ASP A 394 0.87 7.06 26.67
C ASP A 394 -0.39 7.32 27.52
N ARG A 395 -1.45 7.83 26.87
CA ARG A 395 -2.71 8.20 27.53
C ARG A 395 -3.87 7.28 27.20
N ASP A 396 -3.67 6.30 26.33
CA ASP A 396 -4.75 5.42 25.83
C ASP A 396 -5.94 6.20 25.21
N THR A 397 -5.66 7.34 24.57
CA THR A 397 -6.67 8.22 23.97
C THR A 397 -6.45 8.33 22.45
N GLY A 398 -7.49 8.75 21.74
CA GLY A 398 -7.45 8.94 20.29
C GLY A 398 -7.99 10.30 19.84
N GLU A 399 -7.52 10.75 18.70
CA GLU A 399 -7.97 11.97 18.04
C GLU A 399 -8.38 11.65 16.61
N LEU A 400 -9.69 11.77 16.31
CA LEU A 400 -10.22 11.55 14.98
C LEU A 400 -9.99 12.80 14.13
N LEU A 401 -9.09 12.71 13.15
CA LEU A 401 -8.79 13.78 12.20
C LEU A 401 -10.00 14.02 11.30
N ILE A 402 -10.55 15.24 11.30
CA ILE A 402 -11.81 15.57 10.60
C ILE A 402 -11.68 16.87 9.80
N GLY A 403 -12.37 16.97 8.67
CA GLY A 403 -12.49 18.20 7.88
C GLY A 403 -12.25 18.05 6.38
N GLU A 404 -11.53 17.01 5.95
CA GLU A 404 -11.24 16.83 4.51
C GLU A 404 -12.46 16.42 3.69
N ASP A 405 -13.29 15.56 4.27
CA ASP A 405 -14.40 14.86 3.63
C ASP A 405 -15.76 15.15 4.27
N LEU A 406 -15.85 16.22 5.09
CA LEU A 406 -17.14 16.62 5.69
C LEU A 406 -18.22 16.68 4.61
N CYS A 407 -19.32 16.01 4.88
CA CYS A 407 -20.43 15.86 3.93
C CYS A 407 -21.74 15.66 4.67
N VAL A 408 -22.81 15.52 3.91
CA VAL A 408 -24.11 15.09 4.41
C VAL A 408 -24.37 13.70 3.88
N ALA A 409 -24.58 12.74 4.79
CA ALA A 409 -24.80 11.34 4.45
C ALA A 409 -25.77 10.68 5.45
N PRO A 410 -26.38 9.53 5.10
CA PRO A 410 -27.14 8.76 6.05
C PRO A 410 -26.32 8.42 7.30
N TRP A 411 -26.93 8.45 8.47
CA TRP A 411 -26.28 8.25 9.78
C TRP A 411 -25.41 6.98 9.83
N TYR A 412 -25.75 5.95 9.06
CA TYR A 412 -25.03 4.68 9.04
C TYR A 412 -23.77 4.70 8.18
N HIS A 413 -23.56 5.74 7.33
CA HIS A 413 -22.44 5.81 6.41
C HIS A 413 -21.09 5.69 7.14
N ASP A 414 -20.86 6.53 8.14
CA ASP A 414 -19.60 6.58 8.87
C ASP A 414 -19.37 5.28 9.69
N LEU A 415 -20.44 4.72 10.29
CA LEU A 415 -20.34 3.44 10.97
C LEU A 415 -19.99 2.29 10.02
N ALA A 416 -20.64 2.25 8.86
CA ALA A 416 -20.38 1.26 7.83
C ALA A 416 -18.97 1.34 7.29
N TRP A 417 -18.40 2.57 7.23
CA TRP A 417 -17.00 2.76 6.84
C TRP A 417 -16.05 2.03 7.78
N VAL A 418 -16.15 2.29 9.08
CA VAL A 418 -15.32 1.63 10.10
C VAL A 418 -15.58 0.14 10.17
N ALA A 419 -16.85 -0.27 10.19
CA ALA A 419 -17.24 -1.69 10.23
C ALA A 419 -16.70 -2.46 9.00
N GLY A 420 -16.77 -1.86 7.81
CA GLY A 420 -16.24 -2.45 6.59
C GLY A 420 -14.73 -2.64 6.63
N GLU A 421 -13.99 -1.67 7.18
CA GLU A 421 -12.54 -1.78 7.37
C GLU A 421 -12.19 -2.90 8.36
N LEU A 422 -12.88 -3.00 9.50
CA LEU A 422 -12.66 -4.06 10.48
C LEU A 422 -12.98 -5.45 9.92
N VAL A 423 -14.08 -5.59 9.19
CA VAL A 423 -14.48 -6.86 8.54
C VAL A 423 -13.46 -7.28 7.48
N GLU A 424 -12.98 -6.34 6.68
CA GLU A 424 -11.95 -6.59 5.67
C GLU A 424 -10.62 -7.00 6.31
N MET A 425 -10.18 -6.28 7.33
CA MET A 425 -8.94 -6.61 8.06
C MET A 425 -9.02 -7.98 8.73
N ARG A 426 -10.15 -8.32 9.35
CA ARG A 426 -10.41 -9.66 9.88
C ARG A 426 -10.29 -10.74 8.81
N TRP A 427 -10.84 -10.48 7.64
CA TRP A 427 -10.81 -11.45 6.55
C TRP A 427 -9.40 -11.66 5.96
N LEU A 428 -8.56 -10.61 5.97
CA LEU A 428 -7.19 -10.65 5.45
C LEU A 428 -6.16 -11.16 6.48
N ASN A 429 -6.50 -11.20 7.78
CA ASN A 429 -5.57 -11.54 8.84
C ASN A 429 -6.07 -12.76 9.62
N ASP A 430 -5.15 -13.62 10.02
CA ASP A 430 -5.39 -14.71 10.95
C ASP A 430 -5.64 -14.16 12.36
N GLY A 431 -6.39 -14.87 13.18
CA GLY A 431 -6.67 -14.49 14.56
C GLY A 431 -8.03 -15.03 15.06
N ASP A 432 -8.30 -14.86 16.35
CA ASP A 432 -9.59 -15.27 16.91
C ASP A 432 -10.71 -14.37 16.37
N PRO A 433 -11.72 -14.92 15.68
CA PRO A 433 -12.86 -14.16 15.21
C PRO A 433 -13.58 -13.37 16.31
N GLN A 434 -13.54 -13.82 17.57
CA GLN A 434 -14.18 -13.14 18.68
C GLN A 434 -13.49 -11.83 19.06
N ASP A 435 -12.15 -11.74 18.89
CA ASP A 435 -11.41 -10.51 19.17
C ASP A 435 -11.81 -9.39 18.20
N TRP A 436 -11.97 -9.72 16.93
CA TRP A 436 -12.46 -8.77 15.92
C TRP A 436 -13.92 -8.39 16.14
N GLN A 437 -14.74 -9.34 16.62
CA GLN A 437 -16.16 -9.06 16.94
C GLN A 437 -16.26 -8.07 18.10
N ARG A 438 -15.39 -8.18 19.12
CA ARG A 438 -15.36 -7.20 20.23
C ARG A 438 -15.08 -5.77 19.78
N LEU A 439 -14.24 -5.57 18.75
CA LEU A 439 -14.00 -4.24 18.17
C LEU A 439 -15.28 -3.66 17.53
N LEU A 440 -16.01 -4.49 16.77
CA LEU A 440 -17.29 -4.08 16.17
C LEU A 440 -18.34 -3.78 17.22
N ASP A 441 -18.48 -4.66 18.21
CA ASP A 441 -19.44 -4.50 19.30
C ASP A 441 -19.15 -3.23 20.09
N ALA A 442 -17.89 -2.94 20.38
CA ALA A 442 -17.45 -1.72 21.04
C ALA A 442 -17.79 -0.45 20.25
N LEU A 443 -17.61 -0.46 18.92
CA LEU A 443 -18.00 0.63 18.04
C LEU A 443 -19.50 0.92 18.12
N PHE A 444 -20.32 -0.12 17.98
CA PHE A 444 -21.78 0.00 18.01
C PHE A 444 -22.31 0.36 19.40
N GLU A 445 -21.72 -0.19 20.47
CA GLU A 445 -22.02 0.20 21.84
C GLU A 445 -21.74 1.70 22.06
N GLY A 446 -20.60 2.19 21.61
CA GLY A 446 -20.24 3.60 21.69
C GLY A 446 -21.21 4.52 20.96
N TYR A 447 -21.61 4.13 19.76
CA TYR A 447 -22.58 4.88 18.97
C TYR A 447 -24.03 4.77 19.52
N GLY A 448 -24.35 3.66 20.17
CA GLY A 448 -25.69 3.38 20.73
C GLY A 448 -26.68 2.79 19.72
N ARG A 449 -26.20 2.40 18.54
CA ARG A 449 -27.00 1.76 17.47
C ARG A 449 -26.09 0.94 16.57
N ASP A 450 -26.54 -0.21 16.08
CA ASP A 450 -25.87 -1.04 15.09
C ASP A 450 -26.45 -0.85 13.67
N LEU A 451 -25.86 -1.54 12.70
CA LEU A 451 -26.27 -1.48 11.29
C LEU A 451 -27.42 -2.47 10.96
N GLY A 452 -27.76 -3.37 11.89
CA GLY A 452 -28.83 -4.35 11.72
C GLY A 452 -28.63 -5.26 10.51
N GLY A 453 -29.72 -5.55 9.81
CA GLY A 453 -29.74 -6.38 8.59
C GLY A 453 -29.00 -5.78 7.39
N GLU A 454 -28.68 -4.49 7.43
CA GLU A 454 -28.01 -3.77 6.34
C GLU A 454 -26.48 -3.93 6.35
N THR A 455 -25.91 -4.52 7.42
CA THR A 455 -24.45 -4.61 7.63
C THR A 455 -23.72 -5.16 6.41
N ASN A 456 -24.17 -6.29 5.85
CA ASN A 456 -23.48 -6.94 4.74
C ASN A 456 -23.46 -6.08 3.47
N ARG A 457 -24.56 -5.41 3.17
CA ARG A 457 -24.68 -4.49 2.04
C ARG A 457 -23.70 -3.33 2.17
N LEU A 458 -23.67 -2.68 3.31
CA LEU A 458 -22.83 -1.51 3.58
C LEU A 458 -21.35 -1.88 3.60
N VAL A 459 -20.99 -3.01 4.22
CA VAL A 459 -19.64 -3.57 4.23
C VAL A 459 -19.17 -3.92 2.81
N ALA A 460 -20.04 -4.54 1.99
CA ALA A 460 -19.71 -4.87 0.61
C ALA A 460 -19.36 -3.62 -0.23
N MET A 461 -20.13 -2.55 -0.08
CA MET A 461 -19.84 -1.27 -0.78
C MET A 461 -18.50 -0.69 -0.34
N ARG A 462 -18.18 -0.69 0.96
CA ARG A 462 -16.89 -0.20 1.48
C ARG A 462 -15.72 -1.03 0.95
N ILE A 463 -15.86 -2.37 0.92
CA ILE A 463 -14.81 -3.28 0.42
C ILE A 463 -14.64 -3.12 -1.10
N ALA A 464 -15.72 -2.97 -1.86
CA ALA A 464 -15.66 -2.69 -3.29
C ALA A 464 -14.90 -1.38 -3.59
N LEU A 465 -15.16 -0.33 -2.80
CA LEU A 465 -14.42 0.93 -2.89
C LEU A 465 -12.94 0.76 -2.55
N HIS A 466 -12.62 -0.01 -1.51
CA HIS A 466 -11.23 -0.25 -1.14
C HIS A 466 -10.48 -1.04 -2.22
N LEU A 467 -11.12 -2.03 -2.85
CA LEU A 467 -10.56 -2.72 -4.01
C LEU A 467 -10.28 -1.77 -5.17
N HIS A 468 -11.21 -0.81 -5.46
CA HIS A 468 -10.95 0.25 -6.43
C HIS A 468 -9.68 1.04 -6.06
N ASP A 469 -9.59 1.50 -4.82
CA ASP A 469 -8.49 2.34 -4.34
C ASP A 469 -7.15 1.59 -4.37
N ILE A 470 -7.11 0.32 -3.91
CA ILE A 470 -5.93 -0.54 -4.02
C ILE A 470 -5.53 -0.75 -5.48
N SER A 471 -6.49 -1.06 -6.36
CA SER A 471 -6.22 -1.29 -7.79
C SER A 471 -5.66 -0.06 -8.48
N ALA A 472 -6.16 1.13 -8.10
CA ALA A 472 -5.64 2.40 -8.61
C ALA A 472 -4.21 2.69 -8.16
N TYR A 473 -3.84 2.29 -6.94
CA TYR A 473 -2.60 2.62 -6.26
C TYR A 473 -1.52 1.55 -6.40
N VAL A 474 -1.87 0.27 -6.18
CA VAL A 474 -0.94 -0.88 -6.16
C VAL A 474 -0.83 -1.55 -7.53
N GLY A 475 -1.86 -1.40 -8.36
CA GLY A 475 -2.04 -2.15 -9.58
C GLY A 475 -2.87 -3.42 -9.36
N LEU A 476 -3.23 -4.06 -10.46
CA LEU A 476 -4.07 -5.25 -10.45
C LEU A 476 -3.21 -6.50 -10.27
N ASP A 477 -3.36 -7.16 -9.11
CA ASP A 477 -2.91 -8.54 -8.90
C ASP A 477 -4.08 -9.50 -9.14
N ALA A 478 -3.90 -10.47 -10.04
CA ALA A 478 -4.96 -11.41 -10.42
C ALA A 478 -5.39 -12.33 -9.26
N SER A 479 -4.46 -12.66 -8.33
CA SER A 479 -4.74 -13.45 -7.14
C SER A 479 -5.58 -12.63 -6.16
N LEU A 480 -5.17 -11.41 -5.86
CA LEU A 480 -5.87 -10.48 -5.00
C LEU A 480 -7.29 -10.20 -5.52
N LEU A 481 -7.43 -9.95 -6.83
CA LEU A 481 -8.73 -9.75 -7.45
C LEU A 481 -9.65 -10.96 -7.29
N THR A 482 -9.11 -12.18 -7.46
CA THR A 482 -9.91 -13.42 -7.30
C THR A 482 -10.40 -13.58 -5.87
N THR A 483 -9.52 -13.28 -4.91
CA THR A 483 -9.83 -13.33 -3.49
C THR A 483 -10.93 -12.33 -3.13
N TYR A 484 -10.80 -11.07 -3.54
CA TYR A 484 -11.84 -10.03 -3.29
C TYR A 484 -13.15 -10.33 -4.03
N ALA A 485 -13.10 -10.87 -5.24
CA ALA A 485 -14.31 -11.25 -5.98
C ALA A 485 -15.12 -12.32 -5.22
N GLY A 486 -14.44 -13.35 -4.67
CA GLY A 486 -15.09 -14.38 -3.86
C GLY A 486 -15.71 -13.81 -2.60
N PHE A 487 -15.01 -12.89 -1.93
CA PHE A 487 -15.54 -12.26 -0.70
C PHE A 487 -16.71 -11.32 -0.99
N LEU A 488 -16.65 -10.51 -2.02
CA LEU A 488 -17.75 -9.65 -2.44
C LEU A 488 -18.96 -10.46 -2.91
N ASP A 489 -18.76 -11.55 -3.65
CA ASP A 489 -19.85 -12.43 -4.07
C ASP A 489 -20.56 -13.05 -2.85
N PHE A 490 -19.80 -13.48 -1.84
CA PHE A 490 -20.36 -13.93 -0.57
C PHE A 490 -21.21 -12.85 0.11
N LEU A 491 -20.67 -11.64 0.30
CA LEU A 491 -21.37 -10.54 0.97
C LEU A 491 -22.62 -10.08 0.21
N VAL A 492 -22.52 -10.00 -1.13
CA VAL A 492 -23.64 -9.57 -1.98
C VAL A 492 -24.77 -10.58 -2.01
N ASN A 493 -24.49 -11.88 -1.86
CA ASN A 493 -25.47 -12.94 -2.00
C ASN A 493 -25.96 -13.52 -0.67
N ILE A 494 -25.35 -13.19 0.48
CA ILE A 494 -25.74 -13.73 1.79
C ILE A 494 -27.16 -13.31 2.20
N ASP A 495 -27.62 -12.13 1.79
CA ASP A 495 -28.97 -11.62 2.08
C ASP A 495 -30.06 -12.17 1.12
N GLY A 496 -29.69 -13.00 0.14
CA GLY A 496 -30.62 -13.65 -0.79
C GLY A 496 -31.29 -14.91 -0.24
N GLY A 497 -30.91 -15.37 0.93
CA GLY A 497 -31.50 -16.56 1.58
C GLY A 497 -32.23 -16.19 2.86
N SER A 498 -33.56 -16.36 2.88
CA SER A 498 -34.36 -16.32 4.13
C SER A 498 -33.69 -17.12 5.24
N PRO A 499 -33.72 -16.64 6.51
CA PRO A 499 -33.10 -17.34 7.66
C PRO A 499 -33.72 -18.67 8.02
N HIS A 500 -34.69 -19.21 7.25
CA HIS A 500 -35.48 -20.37 7.57
C HIS A 500 -35.11 -21.69 6.89
N ALA A 501 -33.95 -21.79 6.22
CA ALA A 501 -33.56 -23.01 5.52
C ALA A 501 -32.25 -23.64 6.03
N ARG A 502 -32.03 -23.71 7.36
CA ARG A 502 -31.05 -24.65 7.95
C ARG A 502 -31.58 -25.22 9.26
N ASN A 503 -32.57 -26.06 9.16
CA ASN A 503 -32.88 -27.14 10.12
C ASN A 503 -33.71 -28.20 9.38
N SER A 504 -32.99 -29.12 8.74
CA SER A 504 -33.45 -30.51 8.47
C SER A 504 -32.21 -31.34 8.13
#